data_6c11703bb578a1d48e67cddace45ed93
#
_entry.id   6c11703bb578a1d48e67cddace45ed93
#
_cell.length_a   1.000
_cell.length_b   1.000
_cell.length_c   1.000
_cell.angle_alpha   90.00
_cell.angle_beta   90.00
_cell.angle_gamma   90.00
#
_symmetry.space_group_name_H-M   'P 1'
#
loop_
_entity.id
_entity.type
_entity.pdbx_description
1 polymer ?
#
loop_
_entity_poly.entity_id
_entity_poly.type
_entity_poly.pdbx_seq_one_letter_code
_entity_poly.pdbx_strand_id
1 'polypeptide(L)'
;MENFNFSIWEVESQSKIERVDICDDESSYGYEPQCDLFLKEPDRFSTNNLVARLCGKEALHQFKKGDLVAVTLRYWRVKRNNKYVTRITIDDIKLVKELKLWL
;
A
#
# COMPACT_ATOMS: atom_id res chain seq x y z
N MET A 1 -3.14 11.00 -14.91
CA MET A 1 -4.17 11.46 -13.98
C MET A 1 -4.18 10.59 -12.74
N GLU A 2 -4.10 11.20 -11.58
CA GLU A 2 -4.09 10.50 -10.31
C GLU A 2 -5.50 10.36 -9.78
N ASN A 3 -5.83 9.18 -9.31
CA ASN A 3 -7.10 8.90 -8.66
C ASN A 3 -6.83 8.40 -7.25
N PHE A 4 -7.60 8.91 -6.31
CA PHE A 4 -7.53 8.51 -4.91
C PHE A 4 -8.76 7.71 -4.55
N ASN A 5 -8.55 6.71 -3.71
CA ASN A 5 -9.63 5.86 -3.22
C ASN A 5 -9.38 5.53 -1.76
N PHE A 6 -10.36 5.81 -0.91
CA PHE A 6 -10.34 5.42 0.49
C PHE A 6 -11.12 4.13 0.66
N SER A 7 -10.51 3.13 1.29
CA SER A 7 -11.14 1.83 1.47
C SER A 7 -10.54 1.08 2.65
N ILE A 8 -11.25 0.05 3.07
CA ILE A 8 -10.82 -0.83 4.16
C ILE A 8 -10.48 -2.19 3.58
N TRP A 9 -9.31 -2.70 3.97
CA TRP A 9 -8.81 -3.97 3.48
C TRP A 9 -8.28 -4.82 4.64
N GLU A 10 -8.21 -6.11 4.41
CA GLU A 10 -7.59 -7.06 5.34
C GLU A 10 -6.21 -7.42 4.82
N VAL A 11 -5.21 -7.39 5.69
CA VAL A 11 -3.84 -7.73 5.33
C VAL A 11 -3.71 -9.24 5.18
N GLU A 12 -3.23 -9.69 4.03
CA GLU A 12 -2.87 -11.10 3.83
C GLU A 12 -1.40 -11.35 4.13
N SER A 13 -0.54 -10.49 3.63
CA SER A 13 0.89 -10.60 3.87
C SER A 13 1.58 -9.29 3.52
N GLN A 14 2.83 -9.19 3.91
CA GLN A 14 3.69 -8.04 3.64
C GLN A 14 5.03 -8.56 3.13
N SER A 15 5.52 -7.96 2.06
CA SER A 15 6.81 -8.35 1.51
C SER A 15 7.95 -7.86 2.40
N LYS A 16 9.15 -8.33 2.11
CA LYS A 16 10.35 -7.80 2.76
C LYS A 16 10.52 -6.33 2.42
N ILE A 17 11.09 -5.61 3.38
CA ILE A 17 11.37 -4.19 3.18
C ILE A 17 12.56 -4.07 2.23
N GLU A 18 12.38 -3.29 1.19
CA GLU A 18 13.43 -2.95 0.24
C GLU A 18 13.86 -1.51 0.48
N ARG A 19 15.13 -1.24 0.29
CA ARG A 19 15.62 0.14 0.28
C ARG A 19 15.69 0.61 -1.16
N VAL A 20 14.92 1.64 -1.44
CA VAL A 20 14.84 2.20 -2.78
C VAL A 20 15.52 3.56 -2.78
N ASP A 21 16.41 3.77 -3.75
CA ASP A 21 17.06 5.05 -3.90
C ASP A 21 16.05 6.11 -4.28
N ILE A 22 16.03 7.18 -3.50
CA ILE A 22 15.31 8.38 -3.87
C ILE A 22 16.30 9.34 -4.46
N CYS A 23 16.12 9.65 -5.72
CA CYS A 23 16.90 10.67 -6.39
C CYS A 23 15.99 11.86 -6.60
N ASP A 24 16.03 12.80 -5.69
CA ASP A 24 15.39 14.07 -5.87
C ASP A 24 16.34 15.02 -6.57
N ASP A 25 15.83 15.86 -7.43
CA ASP A 25 16.61 16.67 -8.35
C ASP A 25 17.62 17.61 -7.73
N GLU A 26 17.59 17.80 -6.45
CA GLU A 26 18.38 18.88 -5.87
C GLU A 26 19.25 18.51 -4.69
N SER A 27 19.78 17.33 -4.63
CA SER A 27 20.81 17.07 -3.63
C SER A 27 20.45 16.20 -2.44
N SER A 28 19.33 15.57 -2.37
CA SER A 28 19.12 14.60 -1.32
C SER A 28 19.23 13.19 -1.86
N TYR A 29 20.36 12.60 -1.59
CA TYR A 29 20.49 11.16 -1.74
C TYR A 29 19.96 10.53 -0.47
N GLY A 30 18.96 9.72 -0.61
CA GLY A 30 18.40 8.99 0.50
C GLY A 30 17.89 7.66 0.05
N TYR A 31 17.74 6.77 1.02
CA TYR A 31 17.06 5.51 0.79
C TYR A 31 15.71 5.61 1.46
N GLU A 32 14.70 5.18 0.74
CA GLU A 32 13.37 5.09 1.30
C GLU A 32 13.01 3.62 1.46
N PRO A 33 12.57 3.20 2.65
CA PRO A 33 12.06 1.84 2.80
C PRO A 33 10.74 1.70 2.07
N GLN A 34 10.58 0.60 1.34
CA GLN A 34 9.35 0.29 0.63
C GLN A 34 9.04 -1.19 0.76
N CYS A 35 7.78 -1.52 0.74
CA CYS A 35 7.33 -2.91 0.70
C CYS A 35 5.99 -2.99 -0.02
N ASP A 36 5.60 -4.20 -0.36
CA ASP A 36 4.28 -4.45 -0.92
C ASP A 36 3.37 -5.02 0.16
N LEU A 37 2.16 -4.50 0.24
CA LEU A 37 1.11 -5.10 1.05
C LEU A 37 0.16 -5.86 0.14
N PHE A 38 -0.06 -7.12 0.49
CA PHE A 38 -1.02 -7.98 -0.17
C PHE A 38 -2.31 -7.90 0.64
N LEU A 39 -3.33 -7.33 0.03
CA LEU A 39 -4.58 -6.99 0.70
C LEU A 39 -5.73 -7.75 0.06
N LYS A 40 -6.75 -8.06 0.84
CA LYS A 40 -7.99 -8.63 0.34
C LYS A 40 -9.18 -7.88 0.93
N GLU A 41 -10.31 -7.96 0.26
CA GLU A 41 -11.54 -7.40 0.84
C GLU A 41 -11.90 -8.13 2.12
N PRO A 42 -12.40 -7.41 3.15
CA PRO A 42 -12.74 -8.03 4.43
C PRO A 42 -13.89 -9.03 4.35
N ASP A 43 -14.64 -9.02 3.26
CA ASP A 43 -15.75 -9.94 3.07
C ASP A 43 -15.20 -11.33 2.75
N ARG A 44 -15.52 -12.29 3.61
CA ARG A 44 -15.05 -13.67 3.45
C ARG A 44 -15.51 -14.34 2.16
N PHE A 45 -16.56 -13.82 1.56
CA PHE A 45 -17.06 -14.35 0.29
C PHE A 45 -16.43 -13.69 -0.93
N SER A 46 -15.69 -12.64 -0.72
CA SER A 46 -15.01 -11.96 -1.81
C SER A 46 -13.66 -12.61 -2.10
N THR A 47 -13.34 -12.71 -3.39
CA THR A 47 -12.03 -13.14 -3.84
C THR A 47 -11.19 -11.97 -4.33
N ASN A 48 -11.68 -10.74 -4.16
CA ASN A 48 -10.95 -9.56 -4.60
C ASN A 48 -9.73 -9.32 -3.73
N ASN A 49 -8.60 -9.16 -4.37
CA ASN A 49 -7.35 -8.82 -3.69
C ASN A 49 -6.61 -7.75 -4.45
N LEU A 50 -5.61 -7.19 -3.80
CA LEU A 50 -4.90 -6.03 -4.28
C LEU A 50 -3.48 -6.06 -3.74
N VAL A 51 -2.53 -5.65 -4.56
CA VAL A 51 -1.16 -5.43 -4.12
C VAL A 51 -0.88 -3.94 -4.23
N ALA A 52 -0.47 -3.33 -3.13
CA ALA A 52 -0.21 -1.90 -3.09
C ALA A 52 1.16 -1.64 -2.45
N ARG A 53 1.87 -0.66 -2.98
CA ARG A 53 3.20 -0.28 -2.50
C ARG A 53 3.07 0.66 -1.32
N LEU A 54 3.73 0.32 -0.23
CA LEU A 54 3.81 1.11 0.99
C LEU A 54 5.21 1.71 1.08
N CYS A 55 5.30 3.01 1.24
CA CYS A 55 6.56 3.75 1.19
C CYS A 55 6.80 4.53 2.47
N GLY A 56 8.08 4.73 2.80
CA GLY A 56 8.47 5.57 3.92
C GLY A 56 8.33 4.89 5.26
N LYS A 57 8.02 5.66 6.28
CA LYS A 57 7.96 5.18 7.66
C LYS A 57 6.94 4.07 7.84
N GLU A 58 5.84 4.14 7.15
CA GLU A 58 4.77 3.14 7.25
C GLU A 58 5.25 1.78 6.77
N ALA A 59 6.21 1.73 5.84
CA ALA A 59 6.76 0.46 5.37
C ALA A 59 7.54 -0.28 6.45
N LEU A 60 8.00 0.42 7.47
CA LEU A 60 8.72 -0.19 8.59
C LEU A 60 7.80 -0.87 9.58
N HIS A 61 6.51 -0.59 9.52
CA HIS A 61 5.54 -1.22 10.40
C HIS A 61 5.24 -2.65 9.92
N GLN A 62 5.25 -3.59 10.84
CA GLN A 62 4.95 -4.98 10.53
C GLN A 62 3.47 -5.26 10.77
N PHE A 63 2.71 -5.29 9.70
CA PHE A 63 1.30 -5.67 9.78
C PHE A 63 1.19 -7.17 9.90
N LYS A 64 0.17 -7.63 10.60
CA LYS A 64 -0.08 -9.05 10.80
C LYS A 64 -1.19 -9.50 9.87
N LYS A 65 -1.13 -10.75 9.47
CA LYS A 65 -2.21 -11.37 8.70
C LYS A 65 -3.52 -11.24 9.48
N GLY A 66 -4.54 -10.74 8.81
CA GLY A 66 -5.85 -10.53 9.41
C GLY A 66 -6.08 -9.13 9.93
N ASP A 67 -5.05 -8.28 9.98
CA ASP A 67 -5.23 -6.89 10.38
C ASP A 67 -6.14 -6.19 9.39
N LEU A 68 -7.08 -5.40 9.91
CA LEU A 68 -7.88 -4.51 9.09
C LEU A 68 -7.22 -3.16 9.03
N VAL A 69 -7.07 -2.65 7.83
CA VAL A 69 -6.41 -1.37 7.60
C VAL A 69 -7.32 -0.47 6.75
N ALA A 70 -7.40 0.79 7.15
CA ALA A 70 -8.03 1.83 6.36
C ALA A 70 -6.93 2.52 5.57
N VAL A 71 -7.06 2.51 4.26
CA VAL A 71 -6.02 3.01 3.37
C VAL A 71 -6.58 4.05 2.41
N THR A 72 -5.75 5.01 2.08
CA THR A 72 -5.98 5.87 0.93
C THR A 72 -5.05 5.39 -0.18
N LEU A 73 -5.64 4.90 -1.24
CA LEU A 73 -4.91 4.37 -2.37
C LEU A 73 -4.79 5.42 -3.45
N ARG A 74 -3.63 5.48 -4.06
CA ARG A 74 -3.39 6.32 -5.23
C ARG A 74 -3.14 5.42 -6.43
N TYR A 75 -3.90 5.65 -7.48
CA TYR A 75 -3.76 4.94 -8.75
C TYR A 75 -3.14 5.88 -9.75
N TRP A 76 -2.08 5.44 -10.40
CA TRP A 76 -1.42 6.26 -11.40
C TRP A 76 -0.79 5.40 -12.48
N ARG A 77 -0.65 6.00 -13.65
CA ARG A 77 -0.11 5.31 -14.81
C ARG A 77 1.36 5.65 -14.97
N VAL A 78 2.14 4.63 -15.25
CA VAL A 78 3.55 4.76 -15.58
C VAL A 78 3.77 4.14 -16.94
N LYS A 79 4.51 4.84 -17.80
CA LYS A 79 4.86 4.32 -19.11
C LYS A 79 6.13 3.50 -19.00
N ARG A 80 6.05 2.24 -19.37
CA ARG A 80 7.21 1.35 -19.45
C ARG A 80 7.20 0.59 -20.78
N ASN A 81 8.31 0.64 -21.51
CA ASN A 81 8.47 -0.10 -22.77
C ASN A 81 7.29 0.15 -23.73
N ASN A 82 6.89 1.41 -23.88
CA ASN A 82 5.76 1.84 -24.70
C ASN A 82 4.40 1.31 -24.27
N LYS A 83 4.30 0.78 -23.04
CA LYS A 83 3.03 0.35 -22.47
C LYS A 83 2.74 1.13 -21.21
N TYR A 84 1.45 1.37 -20.95
CA TYR A 84 1.03 1.99 -19.69
C TYR A 84 0.71 0.91 -18.67
N VAL A 85 1.30 1.04 -17.50
CA VAL A 85 1.07 0.15 -16.39
C VAL A 85 0.46 0.95 -15.25
N THR A 86 -0.60 0.44 -14.66
CA THR A 86 -1.21 1.05 -13.48
C THR A 86 -0.42 0.66 -12.24
N ARG A 87 -0.02 1.65 -11.46
CA ARG A 87 0.61 1.44 -10.17
C ARG A 87 -0.34 1.87 -9.07
N ILE A 88 -0.29 1.13 -7.98
CA ILE A 88 -1.11 1.40 -6.81
C ILE A 88 -0.16 1.61 -5.64
N THR A 89 -0.26 2.80 -5.03
CA THR A 89 0.52 3.13 -3.84
C THR A 89 -0.43 3.51 -2.70
N ILE A 90 0.06 3.33 -1.49
CA ILE A 90 -0.69 3.70 -0.29
C ILE A 90 -0.19 5.06 0.16
N ASP A 91 -1.07 6.06 0.16
CA ASP A 91 -0.76 7.39 0.64
C ASP A 91 -0.93 7.52 2.14
N ASP A 92 -1.89 6.82 2.70
CA ASP A 92 -2.16 6.82 4.13
C ASP A 92 -2.68 5.46 4.54
N ILE A 93 -2.28 4.99 5.71
CA ILE A 93 -2.71 3.71 6.24
C ILE A 93 -2.89 3.80 7.75
N LYS A 94 -3.98 3.25 8.24
CA LYS A 94 -4.28 3.18 9.67
C LYS A 94 -4.85 1.83 10.02
N LEU A 95 -4.41 1.30 11.15
CA LEU A 95 -4.99 0.09 11.70
C LEU A 95 -6.39 0.39 12.23
N VAL A 96 -7.36 -0.41 11.82
CA VAL A 96 -8.74 -0.26 12.27
C VAL A 96 -8.96 -1.21 13.43
N LYS A 97 -8.65 -0.77 14.63
CA LYS A 97 -8.82 -1.57 15.84
C LYS A 97 -10.24 -1.54 16.38
N GLU A 98 -10.97 -0.49 16.04
CA GLU A 98 -12.27 -0.21 16.63
C GLU A 98 -13.43 -0.90 15.93
N LEU A 99 -13.22 -1.44 14.73
CA LEU A 99 -14.28 -2.16 14.04
C LEU A 99 -14.76 -3.38 14.81
N LYS A 100 -13.93 -3.93 15.67
CA LYS A 100 -14.30 -5.07 16.50
C LYS A 100 -15.36 -4.74 17.55
N LEU A 101 -15.53 -3.46 17.86
CA LEU A 101 -16.51 -3.03 18.84
C LEU A 101 -17.93 -2.94 18.27
N TRP A 102 -18.05 -2.99 16.97
CA TRP A 102 -19.33 -2.88 16.27
C TRP A 102 -19.88 -4.22 15.79
N LEU A 103 -19.08 -5.25 15.95
CA LEU A 103 -19.47 -6.61 15.60
C LEU A 103 -19.81 -7.40 16.88
#